data_1ae483801c830d10056b008af27a75c8
#
_entry.id   1ae483801c830d10056b008af27a75c8
#
_cell.length_a   1.000
_cell.length_b   1.000
_cell.length_c   1.000
_cell.angle_alpha   90.00
_cell.angle_beta   90.00
_cell.angle_gamma   90.00
#
_symmetry.space_group_name_H-M   'P 1'
#
loop_
_entity.id
_entity.type
_entity.pdbx_description
1 polymer ?
#
loop_
_entity_poly.entity_id
_entity_poly.type
_entity_poly.pdbx_seq_one_letter_code
_entity_poly.pdbx_strand_id
1 'polypeptide(L)'
;WLSIAEMLTEAEGAVELANKVFGRAANPYLEVLFQGPELRTFTYNFTFAPKSKEEQDEVHKIIKLFRFHQAPEHRSDHSMFLGLPSEFDIHYMYHGSAEGEESGENQFYNKIATCVLQNVNVDYTPGKVASHQSGAPVLIKMSLTFLETEMITKAHIQAGY
;
A
#
# COMPACT_ATOMS: atom_id res chain seq x y z
N TRP A 1 -48.96 -7.65 -14.56
CA TRP A 1 -47.58 -7.88 -14.06
C TRP A 1 -46.64 -7.55 -15.20
N LEU A 2 -46.11 -6.31 -15.21
CA LEU A 2 -45.01 -5.92 -16.09
C LEU A 2 -43.78 -6.72 -15.68
N SER A 3 -43.09 -7.32 -16.66
CA SER A 3 -41.89 -8.09 -16.39
C SER A 3 -40.74 -7.13 -15.98
N ILE A 4 -39.82 -7.62 -15.15
CA ILE A 4 -38.64 -6.84 -14.74
C ILE A 4 -37.87 -6.32 -15.97
N ALA A 5 -37.90 -7.05 -17.09
CA ALA A 5 -37.30 -6.65 -18.35
C ALA A 5 -37.96 -5.42 -18.97
N GLU A 6 -39.30 -5.28 -18.90
CA GLU A 6 -40.02 -4.11 -19.39
C GLU A 6 -39.73 -2.86 -18.52
N MET A 7 -39.62 -3.02 -17.19
CA MET A 7 -39.18 -1.93 -16.30
C MET A 7 -37.76 -1.46 -16.57
N LEU A 8 -36.84 -2.36 -16.90
CA LEU A 8 -35.49 -2.02 -17.24
C LEU A 8 -35.36 -1.24 -18.56
N THR A 9 -36.14 -1.65 -19.60
CA THR A 9 -36.14 -0.94 -20.90
C THR A 9 -36.81 0.45 -20.79
N GLU A 10 -37.85 0.61 -19.94
CA GLU A 10 -38.40 1.94 -19.65
C GLU A 10 -37.44 2.84 -18.90
N ALA A 11 -36.67 2.29 -17.95
CA ALA A 11 -35.65 3.04 -17.22
C ALA A 11 -34.49 3.49 -18.14
N GLU A 12 -34.03 2.64 -19.04
CA GLU A 12 -33.00 2.99 -20.04
C GLU A 12 -33.51 4.08 -21.01
N GLY A 13 -34.75 3.97 -21.47
CA GLY A 13 -35.35 5.00 -22.32
C GLY A 13 -35.51 6.35 -21.64
N ALA A 14 -35.84 6.37 -20.35
CA ALA A 14 -35.95 7.60 -19.56
C ALA A 14 -34.56 8.26 -19.32
N VAL A 15 -33.51 7.47 -19.09
CA VAL A 15 -32.13 7.97 -18.97
C VAL A 15 -31.64 8.54 -20.29
N GLU A 16 -31.94 7.90 -21.42
CA GLU A 16 -31.55 8.38 -22.76
C GLU A 16 -32.27 9.68 -23.13
N LEU A 17 -33.55 9.81 -22.81
CA LEU A 17 -34.30 11.05 -22.97
C LEU A 17 -33.78 12.18 -22.08
N ALA A 18 -33.45 11.89 -20.82
CA ALA A 18 -32.88 12.86 -19.91
C ALA A 18 -31.50 13.35 -20.43
N ASN A 19 -30.68 12.46 -20.93
CA ASN A 19 -29.39 12.81 -21.53
C ASN A 19 -29.52 13.70 -22.78
N LYS A 20 -30.52 13.45 -23.62
CA LYS A 20 -30.84 14.30 -24.79
C LYS A 20 -31.32 15.69 -24.38
N VAL A 21 -32.18 15.78 -23.36
CA VAL A 21 -32.71 17.07 -22.86
C VAL A 21 -31.63 17.92 -22.19
N PHE A 22 -30.70 17.30 -21.46
CA PHE A 22 -29.60 17.99 -20.79
C PHE A 22 -28.35 18.15 -21.65
N GLY A 23 -28.37 17.73 -22.93
CA GLY A 23 -27.23 17.82 -23.84
C GLY A 23 -26.00 17.03 -23.38
N ARG A 24 -26.19 15.98 -22.57
CA ARG A 24 -25.14 15.09 -22.07
C ARG A 24 -25.19 13.78 -22.85
N ALA A 25 -24.21 13.54 -23.69
CA ALA A 25 -23.99 12.23 -24.26
C ALA A 25 -23.05 11.46 -23.34
N ALA A 26 -23.46 10.28 -22.88
CA ALA A 26 -22.52 9.33 -22.28
C ALA A 26 -21.49 8.98 -23.36
N ASN A 27 -20.19 9.19 -23.08
CA ASN A 27 -19.14 8.80 -23.99
C ASN A 27 -18.72 7.36 -23.68
N PRO A 28 -19.21 6.36 -24.41
CA PRO A 28 -18.90 4.96 -24.14
C PRO A 28 -17.41 4.63 -24.26
N TYR A 29 -16.68 5.47 -25.02
CA TYR A 29 -15.20 5.32 -25.15
C TYR A 29 -14.43 5.73 -23.89
N LEU A 30 -14.99 6.65 -23.08
CA LEU A 30 -14.40 7.03 -21.80
C LEU A 30 -14.55 5.93 -20.74
N GLU A 31 -15.69 5.24 -20.72
CA GLU A 31 -15.95 4.12 -19.79
C GLU A 31 -15.06 2.91 -20.11
N VAL A 32 -14.78 2.66 -21.39
CA VAL A 32 -13.92 1.53 -21.81
C VAL A 32 -12.43 1.83 -21.55
N LEU A 33 -12.00 3.08 -21.63
CA LEU A 33 -10.59 3.48 -21.47
C LEU A 33 -10.20 3.82 -20.03
N PHE A 34 -11.15 4.24 -19.20
CA PHE A 34 -10.88 4.65 -17.83
C PHE A 34 -11.61 3.74 -16.83
N GLN A 35 -10.91 2.71 -16.37
CA GLN A 35 -11.40 1.79 -15.33
C GLN A 35 -11.28 2.35 -13.90
N GLY A 36 -10.82 3.61 -13.77
CA GLY A 36 -10.54 4.27 -12.50
C GLY A 36 -9.04 4.32 -12.20
N PRO A 37 -8.61 5.21 -11.30
CA PRO A 37 -7.23 5.25 -10.84
C PRO A 37 -6.95 4.01 -9.98
N GLU A 38 -5.79 3.39 -10.20
CA GLU A 38 -5.30 2.32 -9.34
C GLU A 38 -4.68 2.89 -8.06
N LEU A 39 -4.73 2.10 -6.98
CA LEU A 39 -4.01 2.42 -5.75
C LEU A 39 -2.51 2.26 -5.97
N ARG A 40 -1.71 3.20 -5.49
CA ARG A 40 -0.25 3.15 -5.65
C ARG A 40 0.36 2.11 -4.70
N THR A 41 1.39 1.43 -5.21
CA THR A 41 2.20 0.49 -4.43
C THR A 41 3.63 0.97 -4.33
N PHE A 42 4.24 0.79 -3.16
CA PHE A 42 5.63 1.16 -2.90
C PHE A 42 6.38 -0.03 -2.34
N THR A 43 7.55 -0.32 -2.92
CA THR A 43 8.38 -1.44 -2.47
C THR A 43 9.71 -0.92 -1.94
N TYR A 44 10.04 -1.30 -0.70
CA TYR A 44 11.30 -0.97 -0.04
C TYR A 44 12.12 -2.23 0.19
N ASN A 45 13.38 -2.17 -0.18
CA ASN A 45 14.30 -3.30 -0.04
C ASN A 45 15.39 -2.96 0.98
N PHE A 46 15.53 -3.81 1.98
CA PHE A 46 16.54 -3.70 3.03
C PHE A 46 17.48 -4.89 2.98
N THR A 47 18.76 -4.63 3.26
CA THR A 47 19.78 -5.67 3.36
C THR A 47 20.43 -5.57 4.72
N PHE A 48 20.36 -6.63 5.50
CA PHE A 48 20.96 -6.72 6.83
C PHE A 48 22.14 -7.69 6.78
N ALA A 49 23.27 -7.30 7.41
CA ALA A 49 24.47 -8.11 7.53
C ALA A 49 24.91 -8.12 9.02
N PRO A 50 24.16 -8.82 9.89
CA PRO A 50 24.45 -8.82 11.32
C PRO A 50 25.79 -9.48 11.62
N LYS A 51 26.60 -8.84 12.44
CA LYS A 51 27.95 -9.29 12.82
C LYS A 51 27.98 -9.87 14.24
N SER A 52 26.98 -9.57 15.05
CA SER A 52 26.86 -10.05 16.42
C SER A 52 25.52 -10.75 16.65
N LYS A 53 25.40 -11.43 17.78
CA LYS A 53 24.15 -12.07 18.19
C LYS A 53 23.07 -11.04 18.50
N GLU A 54 23.44 -9.93 19.10
CA GLU A 54 22.56 -8.82 19.44
C GLU A 54 21.95 -8.20 18.19
N GLU A 55 22.77 -7.94 17.17
CA GLU A 55 22.32 -7.45 15.87
C GLU A 55 21.38 -8.45 15.17
N GLN A 56 21.68 -9.75 15.26
CA GLN A 56 20.82 -10.81 14.74
C GLN A 56 19.43 -10.81 15.40
N ASP A 57 19.41 -10.68 16.72
CA ASP A 57 18.18 -10.62 17.49
C ASP A 57 17.37 -9.36 17.14
N GLU A 58 18.02 -8.22 16.90
CA GLU A 58 17.36 -7.01 16.44
C GLU A 58 16.75 -7.17 15.04
N VAL A 59 17.46 -7.77 14.09
CA VAL A 59 16.91 -8.05 12.75
C VAL A 59 15.69 -8.97 12.84
N HIS A 60 15.73 -9.99 13.70
CA HIS A 60 14.57 -10.86 13.94
C HIS A 60 13.38 -10.11 14.55
N LYS A 61 13.61 -9.19 15.48
CA LYS A 61 12.56 -8.33 16.05
C LYS A 61 11.94 -7.44 14.99
N ILE A 62 12.74 -6.82 14.11
CA ILE A 62 12.27 -5.98 13.00
C ILE A 62 11.37 -6.79 12.07
N ILE A 63 11.82 -7.97 11.62
CA ILE A 63 11.03 -8.84 10.74
C ILE A 63 9.71 -9.26 11.41
N LYS A 64 9.78 -9.65 12.69
CA LYS A 64 8.61 -10.05 13.48
C LYS A 64 7.62 -8.90 13.61
N LEU A 65 8.10 -7.67 13.85
CA LEU A 65 7.28 -6.47 13.99
C LEU A 65 6.46 -6.20 12.72
N PHE A 66 7.12 -6.18 11.55
CA PHE A 66 6.42 -5.97 10.29
C PHE A 66 5.40 -7.07 9.99
N ARG A 67 5.75 -8.34 10.21
CA ARG A 67 4.81 -9.46 10.03
C ARG A 67 3.63 -9.41 11.00
N PHE A 68 3.87 -8.95 12.23
CA PHE A 68 2.81 -8.80 13.23
C PHE A 68 1.78 -7.74 12.80
N HIS A 69 2.26 -6.59 12.34
CA HIS A 69 1.38 -5.50 11.89
C HIS A 69 0.76 -5.73 10.51
N GLN A 70 1.33 -6.61 9.69
CA GLN A 70 0.73 -7.06 8.44
C GLN A 70 -0.46 -8.00 8.68
N ALA A 71 -0.39 -8.81 9.74
CA ALA A 71 -1.40 -9.84 9.99
C ALA A 71 -2.70 -9.21 10.52
N PRO A 72 -3.87 -9.67 10.03
CA PRO A 72 -5.14 -9.28 10.58
C PRO A 72 -5.33 -9.87 11.99
N GLU A 73 -6.03 -9.15 12.87
CA GLU A 73 -6.32 -9.62 14.21
C GLU A 73 -7.63 -10.44 14.23
N HIS A 74 -7.62 -11.54 14.99
CA HIS A 74 -8.85 -12.28 15.28
C HIS A 74 -9.66 -11.54 16.35
N ARG A 75 -10.87 -11.08 15.98
CA ARG A 75 -11.83 -10.58 16.97
C ARG A 75 -12.43 -11.75 17.77
N SER A 76 -12.18 -11.76 19.06
CA SER A 76 -12.60 -12.83 19.96
C SER A 76 -14.13 -12.99 20.08
N ASP A 77 -14.91 -11.94 19.81
CA ASP A 77 -16.37 -11.95 19.95
C ASP A 77 -17.12 -12.63 18.80
N HIS A 78 -16.53 -12.69 17.61
CA HIS A 78 -17.13 -13.36 16.44
C HIS A 78 -16.03 -13.94 15.57
N SER A 79 -15.82 -15.25 15.64
CA SER A 79 -14.80 -15.98 14.86
C SER A 79 -14.94 -15.86 13.33
N MET A 80 -16.02 -15.24 12.84
CA MET A 80 -16.28 -15.02 11.42
C MET A 80 -15.67 -13.71 10.86
N PHE A 81 -15.19 -12.80 11.71
CA PHE A 81 -14.65 -11.52 11.27
C PHE A 81 -13.19 -11.35 11.68
N LEU A 82 -12.36 -11.02 10.69
CA LEU A 82 -10.98 -10.59 10.90
C LEU A 82 -10.96 -9.06 11.10
N GLY A 83 -10.15 -8.59 12.04
CA GLY A 83 -9.82 -7.17 12.16
C GLY A 83 -8.96 -6.72 10.99
N LEU A 84 -9.00 -5.43 10.64
CA LEU A 84 -8.11 -4.87 9.63
C LEU A 84 -6.65 -4.90 10.13
N PRO A 85 -5.67 -5.08 9.24
CA PRO A 85 -4.25 -4.95 9.59
C PRO A 85 -3.93 -3.50 10.01
N SER A 86 -2.75 -3.31 10.60
CA SER A 86 -2.30 -1.97 10.97
C SER A 86 -2.04 -1.09 9.75
N GLU A 87 -2.29 0.20 9.89
CA GLU A 87 -1.98 1.22 8.89
C GLU A 87 -0.58 1.79 9.15
N PHE A 88 0.05 2.29 8.09
CA PHE A 88 1.41 2.82 8.10
C PHE A 88 1.43 4.18 7.40
N ASP A 89 2.02 5.17 8.05
CA ASP A 89 2.36 6.45 7.45
C ASP A 89 3.86 6.46 7.14
N ILE A 90 4.22 6.73 5.89
CA ILE A 90 5.59 6.66 5.40
C ILE A 90 6.06 8.07 5.04
N HIS A 91 7.11 8.54 5.74
CA HIS A 91 7.71 9.84 5.51
C HIS A 91 9.17 9.71 5.09
N TYR A 92 9.53 10.43 4.03
CA TYR A 92 10.92 10.58 3.64
C TYR A 92 11.56 11.70 4.44
N MET A 93 12.45 11.35 5.36
CA MET A 93 13.15 12.31 6.19
C MET A 93 14.55 12.60 5.64
N TYR A 94 15.01 13.83 5.81
CA TYR A 94 16.43 14.16 5.62
C TYR A 94 17.04 14.60 6.95
N HIS A 95 18.33 14.33 7.09
CA HIS A 95 19.11 14.78 8.24
C HIS A 95 20.03 15.89 7.78
N GLY A 96 19.90 17.09 8.37
CA GLY A 96 20.78 18.23 8.07
C GLY A 96 22.25 17.87 8.37
N SER A 97 23.11 18.20 7.42
CA SER A 97 24.53 17.83 7.46
C SER A 97 25.39 18.83 8.23
N ALA A 98 24.89 20.05 8.46
CA ALA A 98 25.61 21.13 9.13
C ALA A 98 25.09 21.36 10.55
N GLU A 99 25.97 21.84 11.44
CA GLU A 99 25.56 22.28 12.78
C GLU A 99 24.54 23.42 12.67
N GLY A 100 23.30 23.16 13.11
CA GLY A 100 22.18 24.13 13.06
C GLY A 100 21.17 23.91 11.94
N GLU A 101 21.36 22.94 11.03
CA GLU A 101 20.34 22.53 10.10
C GLU A 101 19.32 21.61 10.78
N GLU A 102 18.05 21.96 10.69
CA GLU A 102 16.95 21.13 11.21
C GLU A 102 16.73 19.90 10.32
N SER A 103 16.60 18.73 10.94
CA SER A 103 16.12 17.55 10.27
C SER A 103 14.62 17.68 10.00
N GLY A 104 14.16 17.34 8.82
CA GLY A 104 12.77 17.50 8.46
C GLY A 104 12.31 16.53 7.38
N GLU A 105 11.07 16.66 6.97
CA GLU A 105 10.52 15.92 5.85
C GLU A 105 11.11 16.42 4.53
N ASN A 106 11.55 15.49 3.70
CA ASN A 106 12.17 15.81 2.41
C ASN A 106 11.11 16.22 1.38
N GLN A 107 11.09 17.49 1.03
CA GLN A 107 10.12 18.07 0.08
C GLN A 107 10.37 17.71 -1.38
N PHE A 108 11.49 17.09 -1.71
CA PHE A 108 11.84 16.67 -3.08
C PHE A 108 11.24 15.31 -3.46
N TYR A 109 10.75 14.55 -2.49
CA TYR A 109 10.04 13.30 -2.71
C TYR A 109 8.53 13.53 -2.62
N ASN A 110 7.77 12.73 -3.38
CA ASN A 110 6.32 12.74 -3.28
C ASN A 110 5.86 12.24 -1.90
N LYS A 111 4.79 12.82 -1.41
CA LYS A 111 4.13 12.32 -0.22
C LYS A 111 3.40 11.02 -0.51
N ILE A 112 3.33 10.17 0.50
CA ILE A 112 2.64 8.89 0.45
C ILE A 112 1.45 9.00 1.40
N ALA A 113 0.27 8.62 0.92
CA ALA A 113 -0.92 8.54 1.76
C ALA A 113 -0.80 7.32 2.71
N THR A 114 -1.72 7.21 3.66
CA THR A 114 -1.77 6.08 4.58
C THR A 114 -1.81 4.76 3.82
N CYS A 115 -0.95 3.83 4.19
CA CYS A 115 -0.73 2.55 3.52
C CYS A 115 -1.05 1.38 4.43
N VAL A 116 -1.33 0.23 3.81
CA VAL A 116 -1.28 -1.08 4.48
C VAL A 116 -0.09 -1.88 3.96
N LEU A 117 0.51 -2.69 4.83
CA LEU A 117 1.61 -3.57 4.44
C LEU A 117 1.05 -4.81 3.75
N GLN A 118 1.13 -4.83 2.42
CA GLN A 118 0.57 -5.91 1.60
C GLN A 118 1.43 -7.17 1.65
N ASN A 119 2.77 -7.01 1.58
CA ASN A 119 3.68 -8.15 1.55
C ASN A 119 4.98 -7.90 2.31
N VAL A 120 5.43 -8.91 3.05
CA VAL A 120 6.74 -8.99 3.70
C VAL A 120 7.46 -10.22 3.18
N ASN A 121 8.41 -10.02 2.29
CA ASN A 121 9.26 -11.10 1.78
C ASN A 121 10.64 -11.04 2.45
N VAL A 122 11.10 -12.17 2.98
CA VAL A 122 12.40 -12.27 3.66
C VAL A 122 13.19 -13.42 3.05
N ASP A 123 14.34 -13.10 2.50
CA ASP A 123 15.31 -14.05 1.95
C ASP A 123 16.51 -14.14 2.89
N TYR A 124 16.70 -15.32 3.49
CA TYR A 124 17.81 -15.61 4.40
C TYR A 124 19.07 -16.13 3.69
N THR A 125 18.98 -16.34 2.37
CA THR A 125 20.07 -16.93 1.58
C THR A 125 20.29 -16.18 0.27
N PRO A 126 20.37 -14.82 0.28
CA PRO A 126 20.48 -14.07 -0.95
C PRO A 126 21.78 -14.37 -1.71
N GLY A 127 21.62 -15.10 -2.83
CA GLY A 127 22.70 -15.50 -3.72
C GLY A 127 23.36 -16.84 -3.38
N LYS A 128 23.60 -17.19 -2.13
CA LYS A 128 24.12 -18.48 -1.67
C LYS A 128 23.87 -18.67 -0.17
N VAL A 129 23.80 -19.91 0.26
CA VAL A 129 23.72 -20.26 1.68
C VAL A 129 25.06 -19.93 2.36
N ALA A 130 25.05 -18.98 3.28
CA ALA A 130 26.17 -18.65 4.14
C ALA A 130 25.65 -18.42 5.56
N SER A 131 26.22 -19.14 6.51
CA SER A 131 25.86 -19.03 7.93
C SER A 131 27.12 -18.90 8.80
N HIS A 132 26.97 -18.25 9.93
CA HIS A 132 27.96 -18.25 11.00
C HIS A 132 28.03 -19.63 11.67
N GLN A 133 29.04 -19.88 12.50
CA GLN A 133 29.16 -21.13 13.27
C GLN A 133 27.94 -21.40 14.17
N SER A 134 27.22 -20.36 14.56
CA SER A 134 25.98 -20.44 15.34
C SER A 134 24.76 -20.87 14.51
N GLY A 135 24.89 -21.03 13.16
CA GLY A 135 23.79 -21.29 12.25
C GLY A 135 23.02 -20.03 11.80
N ALA A 136 23.37 -18.85 12.33
CA ALA A 136 22.73 -17.59 11.95
C ALA A 136 23.12 -17.19 10.53
N PRO A 137 22.17 -16.70 9.69
CA PRO A 137 22.46 -16.25 8.33
C PRO A 137 23.37 -15.01 8.35
N VAL A 138 24.38 -14.98 7.46
CA VAL A 138 25.31 -13.86 7.32
C VAL A 138 24.66 -12.65 6.66
N LEU A 139 23.70 -12.88 5.78
CA LEU A 139 23.02 -11.85 5.01
C LEU A 139 21.53 -12.15 4.95
N ILE A 140 20.72 -11.13 5.19
CA ILE A 140 19.26 -11.22 5.13
C ILE A 140 18.76 -10.08 4.25
N LYS A 141 17.93 -10.41 3.25
CA LYS A 141 17.22 -9.40 2.47
C LYS A 141 15.75 -9.40 2.87
N MET A 142 15.21 -8.22 3.11
CA MET A 142 13.80 -8.01 3.41
C MET A 142 13.23 -7.04 2.38
N SER A 143 12.10 -7.42 1.77
CA SER A 143 11.33 -6.58 0.86
C SER A 143 9.95 -6.35 1.46
N LEU A 144 9.58 -5.09 1.60
CA LEU A 144 8.30 -4.63 2.11
C LEU A 144 7.53 -3.99 0.97
N THR A 145 6.30 -4.45 0.71
CA THR A 145 5.41 -3.84 -0.29
C THR A 145 4.22 -3.23 0.43
N PHE A 146 4.07 -1.92 0.29
CA PHE A 146 2.97 -1.14 0.84
C PHE A 146 1.98 -0.79 -0.26
N LEU A 147 0.70 -0.79 0.07
CA LEU A 147 -0.41 -0.39 -0.79
C LEU A 147 -1.12 0.79 -0.12
N GLU A 148 -1.29 1.89 -0.84
CA GLU A 148 -2.10 3.01 -0.34
C GLU A 148 -3.55 2.59 -0.18
N THR A 149 -4.21 3.14 0.83
CA THR A 149 -5.63 2.90 1.12
C THR A 149 -6.55 3.91 0.45
N GLU A 150 -5.99 5.01 -0.07
CA GLU A 150 -6.72 6.10 -0.69
C GLU A 150 -6.32 6.30 -2.16
N MET A 151 -7.30 6.63 -2.99
CA MET A 151 -7.05 6.99 -4.39
C MET A 151 -6.53 8.42 -4.49
N ILE A 152 -5.43 8.59 -5.21
CA ILE A 152 -4.84 9.91 -5.44
C ILE A 152 -5.65 10.68 -6.48
N THR A 153 -6.13 11.84 -6.07
CA THR A 153 -6.89 12.78 -6.90
C THR A 153 -6.00 13.97 -7.33
N LYS A 154 -6.51 14.80 -8.24
CA LYS A 154 -5.82 16.05 -8.64
C LYS A 154 -5.51 16.97 -7.45
N ALA A 155 -6.37 16.99 -6.43
CA ALA A 155 -6.16 17.79 -5.22
C ALA A 155 -4.98 17.24 -4.39
N HIS A 156 -4.86 15.92 -4.28
CA HIS A 156 -3.72 15.28 -3.61
C HIS A 156 -2.40 15.59 -4.33
N ILE A 157 -2.37 15.54 -5.67
CA ILE A 157 -1.16 15.88 -6.45
C ILE A 157 -0.76 17.35 -6.23
N GLN A 158 -1.72 18.28 -6.15
CA GLN A 158 -1.43 19.68 -5.83
C GLN A 158 -0.88 19.87 -4.41
N ALA A 159 -1.22 18.98 -3.48
CA ALA A 159 -0.69 18.96 -2.10
C ALA A 159 0.66 18.23 -1.98
N GLY A 160 1.20 17.66 -3.09
CA GLY A 160 2.52 17.01 -3.14
C GLY A 160 2.51 15.49 -2.99
N TYR A 161 1.35 14.82 -3.11
CA TYR A 161 1.19 13.36 -3.07
C TYR A 161 1.55 12.67 -4.37
#